data_dcab2c17052c4f497c0287a4fc60a101
#
_entry.id   dcab2c17052c4f497c0287a4fc60a101
#
_cell.length_a   1.000
_cell.length_b   1.000
_cell.length_c   1.000
_cell.angle_alpha   90.00
_cell.angle_beta   90.00
_cell.angle_gamma   90.00
#
_symmetry.space_group_name_H-M   'P 1'
#
loop_
_entity.id
_entity.type
_entity.pdbx_description
1 polymer ?
#
loop_
_entity_poly.entity_id
_entity_poly.type
_entity_poly.pdbx_seq_one_letter_code
_entity_poly.pdbx_strand_id
1 'polypeptide(L)'
;LEKQFWDREHSANFTRKKDISNLNYLIITEDKIPQNLTTDAKKSLETLCGQKMLNLSSMSNTDLKLEYGVANLDELSACDDRFSTFERNAAIYAQELSDAGYTDQARQLLEFAVSCHVDNSSIYTQLAAIYQTGGNLSGILQLQEAAAQLAPFPQKIILEKLKSFQP
;
A
#
# COMPACT_ATOMS: atom_id res chain seq x y z
N LEU A 1 -23.82 -12.97 20.37
CA LEU A 1 -22.95 -12.13 19.52
C LEU A 1 -22.36 -10.95 20.28
N GLU A 2 -23.20 -10.18 20.97
CA GLU A 2 -22.74 -9.03 21.75
C GLU A 2 -21.80 -9.44 22.88
N LYS A 3 -22.13 -10.53 23.60
CA LYS A 3 -21.26 -11.06 24.65
C LYS A 3 -19.92 -11.52 24.09
N GLN A 4 -19.90 -12.21 22.95
CA GLN A 4 -18.66 -12.65 22.31
C GLN A 4 -17.78 -11.48 21.88
N PHE A 5 -18.38 -10.39 21.39
CA PHE A 5 -17.66 -9.17 21.06
C PHE A 5 -16.97 -8.57 22.29
N TRP A 6 -17.71 -8.41 23.38
CA TRP A 6 -17.17 -7.81 24.61
C TRP A 6 -16.12 -8.70 25.28
N ASP A 7 -16.30 -10.03 25.26
CA ASP A 7 -15.31 -10.97 25.79
C ASP A 7 -14.01 -10.89 24.99
N ARG A 8 -14.10 -10.77 23.67
CA ARG A 8 -12.94 -10.63 22.79
C ARG A 8 -12.22 -9.30 23.04
N GLU A 9 -12.95 -8.19 23.17
CA GLU A 9 -12.38 -6.87 23.48
C GLU A 9 -11.65 -6.89 24.83
N HIS A 10 -12.24 -7.50 25.83
CA HIS A 10 -11.63 -7.64 27.16
C HIS A 10 -10.33 -8.43 27.09
N SER A 11 -10.33 -9.58 26.41
CA SER A 11 -9.14 -10.38 26.22
C SER A 11 -8.04 -9.61 25.47
N ALA A 12 -8.41 -8.85 24.43
CA ALA A 12 -7.47 -8.04 23.68
C ALA A 12 -6.76 -7.01 24.55
N ASN A 13 -7.48 -6.35 25.46
CA ASN A 13 -6.91 -5.31 26.32
C ASN A 13 -5.92 -5.87 27.36
N PHE A 14 -5.93 -7.19 27.62
CA PHE A 14 -5.02 -7.85 28.55
C PHE A 14 -3.96 -8.73 27.88
N THR A 15 -3.89 -8.72 26.56
CA THR A 15 -2.87 -9.45 25.83
C THR A 15 -1.48 -8.85 26.08
N ARG A 16 -0.50 -9.72 26.40
CA ARG A 16 0.87 -9.29 26.67
C ARG A 16 1.52 -8.70 25.42
N LYS A 17 2.37 -7.70 25.64
CA LYS A 17 3.22 -7.12 24.59
C LYS A 17 4.11 -8.19 23.96
N LYS A 18 4.05 -8.35 22.65
CA LYS A 18 4.98 -9.18 21.87
C LYS A 18 6.11 -8.33 21.29
N ASP A 19 7.22 -8.96 20.98
CA ASP A 19 8.30 -8.32 20.26
C ASP A 19 7.89 -8.14 18.79
N ILE A 20 7.84 -6.89 18.34
CA ILE A 20 7.49 -6.53 16.98
C ILE A 20 8.70 -6.09 16.15
N SER A 21 9.92 -6.28 16.65
CA SER A 21 11.15 -5.85 15.94
C SER A 21 11.39 -6.60 14.63
N ASN A 22 10.87 -7.82 14.48
CA ASN A 22 11.11 -8.70 13.34
C ASN A 22 9.98 -8.77 12.32
N LEU A 23 9.04 -7.82 12.35
CA LEU A 23 7.99 -7.77 11.34
C LEU A 23 8.55 -7.34 9.98
N ASN A 24 7.86 -7.69 8.91
CA ASN A 24 8.27 -7.35 7.54
C ASN A 24 8.02 -5.87 7.24
N TYR A 25 8.75 -5.00 7.92
CA TYR A 25 8.64 -3.57 7.69
C TYR A 25 9.08 -3.20 6.29
N LEU A 26 8.27 -2.37 5.62
CA LEU A 26 8.68 -1.67 4.42
C LEU A 26 9.44 -0.42 4.85
N ILE A 27 10.63 -0.24 4.29
CA ILE A 27 11.43 0.98 4.44
C ILE A 27 11.84 1.40 3.04
N ILE A 28 11.38 2.57 2.61
CA ILE A 28 11.72 3.09 1.28
C ILE A 28 12.93 4.01 1.35
N THR A 29 13.62 4.11 0.23
CA THR A 29 14.81 4.96 0.07
C THR A 29 14.57 6.01 -1.01
N GLU A 30 15.31 7.11 -0.97
CA GLU A 30 15.10 8.26 -1.86
C GLU A 30 15.28 7.92 -3.34
N ASP A 31 16.11 6.92 -3.65
CA ASP A 31 16.34 6.47 -5.02
C ASP A 31 15.08 5.89 -5.70
N LYS A 32 14.06 5.54 -4.91
CA LYS A 32 12.77 5.04 -5.43
C LYS A 32 11.81 6.16 -5.85
N ILE A 33 12.14 7.40 -5.51
CA ILE A 33 11.29 8.56 -5.76
C ILE A 33 11.86 9.36 -6.92
N PRO A 34 11.16 9.43 -8.08
CA PRO A 34 11.62 10.25 -9.21
C PRO A 34 11.76 11.72 -8.82
N GLN A 35 12.84 12.37 -9.29
CA GLN A 35 13.20 13.73 -8.90
C GLN A 35 12.79 14.77 -9.94
N ASN A 36 11.89 14.43 -10.87
CA ASN A 36 11.55 15.27 -12.02
C ASN A 36 10.68 16.48 -11.67
N LEU A 37 9.94 16.41 -10.56
CA LEU A 37 9.02 17.46 -10.11
C LEU A 37 9.28 17.79 -8.63
N THR A 38 8.73 18.93 -8.19
CA THR A 38 8.79 19.37 -6.80
C THR A 38 7.37 19.67 -6.30
N THR A 39 6.60 18.62 -6.10
CA THR A 39 5.20 18.69 -5.67
C THR A 39 5.05 18.33 -4.20
N ASP A 40 3.90 18.62 -3.62
CA ASP A 40 3.61 18.25 -2.24
C ASP A 40 3.58 16.72 -2.06
N ALA A 41 3.07 15.99 -3.05
CA ALA A 41 3.07 14.53 -3.02
C ALA A 41 4.49 13.98 -2.97
N LYS A 42 5.41 14.52 -3.78
CA LYS A 42 6.83 14.14 -3.73
C LYS A 42 7.43 14.40 -2.36
N LYS A 43 7.18 15.57 -1.78
CA LYS A 43 7.68 15.91 -0.44
C LYS A 43 7.17 14.95 0.62
N SER A 44 5.90 14.56 0.55
CA SER A 44 5.32 13.58 1.46
C SER A 44 6.01 12.22 1.34
N LEU A 45 6.32 11.77 0.12
CA LEU A 45 7.08 10.53 -0.10
C LEU A 45 8.49 10.62 0.47
N GLU A 46 9.17 11.73 0.27
CA GLU A 46 10.52 11.95 0.80
C GLU A 46 10.55 11.92 2.33
N THR A 47 9.53 12.47 2.98
CA THR A 47 9.40 12.44 4.44
C THR A 47 9.27 11.02 4.99
N LEU A 48 8.68 10.10 4.22
CA LEU A 48 8.53 8.70 4.62
C LEU A 48 9.81 7.86 4.50
N CYS A 49 10.82 8.36 3.77
CA CYS A 49 12.07 7.62 3.59
C CYS A 49 12.73 7.32 4.93
N GLY A 50 13.17 6.07 5.09
CA GLY A 50 13.81 5.60 6.32
C GLY A 50 12.85 5.27 7.45
N GLN A 51 11.56 5.51 7.31
CA GLN A 51 10.57 5.21 8.34
C GLN A 51 9.91 3.86 8.10
N LYS A 52 9.64 3.14 9.19
CA LYS A 52 8.98 1.82 9.14
C LYS A 52 7.52 1.95 8.74
N MET A 53 7.09 1.14 7.79
CA MET A 53 5.71 1.06 7.32
C MET A 53 5.22 -0.38 7.30
N LEU A 54 3.93 -0.57 7.55
CA LEU A 54 3.24 -1.87 7.46
C LEU A 54 1.84 -1.63 6.91
N ASN A 55 1.39 -2.51 6.02
CA ASN A 55 0.00 -2.53 5.63
C ASN A 55 -0.79 -3.45 6.57
N LEU A 56 -1.54 -2.85 7.49
CA LEU A 56 -2.36 -3.56 8.47
C LEU A 56 -3.86 -3.34 8.22
N SER A 57 -4.23 -2.90 7.03
CA SER A 57 -5.61 -2.53 6.68
C SER A 57 -6.61 -3.68 6.80
N SER A 58 -6.14 -4.94 6.73
CA SER A 58 -7.00 -6.12 6.89
C SER A 58 -7.26 -6.50 8.35
N MET A 59 -6.61 -5.83 9.30
CA MET A 59 -6.72 -6.11 10.74
C MET A 59 -7.44 -4.99 11.47
N SER A 60 -8.40 -5.35 12.34
CA SER A 60 -9.01 -4.38 13.25
C SER A 60 -8.07 -4.07 14.42
N ASN A 61 -8.39 -3.00 15.18
CA ASN A 61 -7.63 -2.69 16.39
C ASN A 61 -7.66 -3.85 17.40
N THR A 62 -8.78 -4.55 17.50
CA THR A 62 -8.90 -5.74 18.34
C THR A 62 -7.98 -6.85 17.86
N ASP A 63 -7.91 -7.09 16.55
CA ASP A 63 -7.00 -8.09 15.98
C ASP A 63 -5.53 -7.76 16.29
N LEU A 64 -5.15 -6.48 16.16
CA LEU A 64 -3.78 -6.03 16.47
C LEU A 64 -3.44 -6.20 17.95
N LYS A 65 -4.38 -5.88 18.84
CA LYS A 65 -4.19 -6.08 20.28
C LYS A 65 -4.01 -7.55 20.63
N LEU A 66 -4.84 -8.42 20.06
CA LEU A 66 -4.77 -9.87 20.30
C LEU A 66 -3.48 -10.49 19.76
N GLU A 67 -3.04 -10.05 18.58
CA GLU A 67 -1.84 -10.59 17.94
C GLU A 67 -0.54 -10.06 18.57
N TYR A 68 -0.47 -8.76 18.88
CA TYR A 68 0.78 -8.10 19.25
C TYR A 68 0.80 -7.49 20.65
N GLY A 69 -0.33 -7.43 21.32
CA GLY A 69 -0.50 -6.78 22.62
C GLY A 69 -0.89 -5.30 22.50
N VAL A 70 -1.68 -4.83 23.47
CA VAL A 70 -2.21 -3.45 23.49
C VAL A 70 -1.10 -2.40 23.51
N ALA A 71 0.04 -2.70 24.14
CA ALA A 71 1.15 -1.77 24.26
C ALA A 71 1.84 -1.47 22.91
N ASN A 72 1.66 -2.31 21.88
CA ASN A 72 2.20 -2.10 20.54
C ASN A 72 1.23 -1.37 19.61
N LEU A 73 -0.01 -1.12 20.03
CA LEU A 73 -1.04 -0.62 19.13
C LEU A 73 -0.68 0.73 18.52
N ASP A 74 -0.17 1.66 19.32
CA ASP A 74 0.16 3.01 18.83
C ASP A 74 1.28 2.98 17.78
N GLU A 75 2.33 2.19 18.01
CA GLU A 75 3.44 2.04 17.07
C GLU A 75 2.98 1.36 15.77
N LEU A 76 2.21 0.29 15.87
CA LEU A 76 1.68 -0.41 14.68
C LEU A 76 0.72 0.46 13.88
N SER A 77 -0.15 1.22 14.57
CA SER A 77 -1.05 2.16 13.90
C SER A 77 -0.29 3.25 13.16
N ALA A 78 0.82 3.74 13.73
CA ALA A 78 1.68 4.71 13.06
C ALA A 78 2.32 4.14 11.81
N CYS A 79 2.77 2.87 11.85
CA CYS A 79 3.32 2.19 10.68
C CYS A 79 2.27 2.03 9.56
N ASP A 80 1.05 1.71 9.93
CA ASP A 80 -0.07 1.56 8.99
C ASP A 80 -0.47 2.91 8.38
N ASP A 81 -0.52 3.95 9.18
CA ASP A 81 -0.81 5.32 8.72
C ASP A 81 0.24 5.80 7.71
N ARG A 82 1.52 5.51 7.95
CA ARG A 82 2.59 5.83 7.01
C ARG A 82 2.44 5.05 5.70
N PHE A 83 2.05 3.79 5.77
CA PHE A 83 1.82 3.00 4.57
C PHE A 83 0.66 3.57 3.74
N SER A 84 -0.44 3.96 4.39
CA SER A 84 -1.57 4.62 3.72
C SER A 84 -1.16 5.95 3.08
N THR A 85 -0.32 6.72 3.76
CA THR A 85 0.25 7.97 3.23
C THR A 85 1.13 7.69 2.01
N PHE A 86 1.94 6.64 2.06
CA PHE A 86 2.78 6.21 0.94
C PHE A 86 1.92 5.86 -0.28
N GLU A 87 0.93 5.00 -0.14
CA GLU A 87 0.06 4.61 -1.26
C GLU A 87 -0.62 5.81 -1.91
N ARG A 88 -1.21 6.67 -1.10
CA ARG A 88 -1.94 7.85 -1.59
C ARG A 88 -1.03 8.80 -2.34
N ASN A 89 0.13 9.10 -1.79
CA ASN A 89 1.06 10.05 -2.41
C ASN A 89 1.78 9.45 -3.62
N ALA A 90 2.06 8.16 -3.61
CA ALA A 90 2.58 7.47 -4.79
C ALA A 90 1.60 7.57 -5.97
N ALA A 91 0.30 7.36 -5.73
CA ALA A 91 -0.73 7.49 -6.75
C ALA A 91 -0.80 8.93 -7.28
N ILE A 92 -0.78 9.92 -6.39
CA ILE A 92 -0.85 11.34 -6.77
C ILE A 92 0.40 11.74 -7.56
N TYR A 93 1.58 11.43 -7.05
CA TYR A 93 2.83 11.81 -7.69
C TYR A 93 3.01 11.14 -9.05
N ALA A 94 2.65 9.86 -9.17
CA ALA A 94 2.69 9.16 -10.45
C ALA A 94 1.77 9.83 -11.49
N GLN A 95 0.59 10.28 -11.09
CA GLN A 95 -0.31 11.01 -11.99
C GLN A 95 0.29 12.36 -12.38
N GLU A 96 0.88 13.08 -11.45
CA GLU A 96 1.57 14.34 -11.73
C GLU A 96 2.73 14.14 -12.72
N LEU A 97 3.51 13.09 -12.55
CA LEU A 97 4.60 12.73 -13.46
C LEU A 97 4.06 12.44 -14.87
N SER A 98 3.00 11.65 -14.97
CA SER A 98 2.37 11.33 -16.25
C SER A 98 1.83 12.58 -16.95
N ASP A 99 1.16 13.44 -16.21
CA ASP A 99 0.59 14.70 -16.72
C ASP A 99 1.68 15.65 -17.24
N ALA A 100 2.86 15.59 -16.64
CA ALA A 100 4.01 16.39 -17.05
C ALA A 100 4.84 15.74 -18.16
N GLY A 101 4.45 14.56 -18.65
CA GLY A 101 5.14 13.84 -19.73
C GLY A 101 6.24 12.89 -19.27
N TYR A 102 6.43 12.72 -17.95
CA TYR A 102 7.43 11.79 -17.40
C TYR A 102 6.83 10.39 -17.18
N THR A 103 6.35 9.78 -18.28
CA THR A 103 5.64 8.49 -18.23
C THR A 103 6.52 7.36 -17.75
N ASP A 104 7.80 7.32 -18.13
CA ASP A 104 8.71 6.27 -17.66
C ASP A 104 8.95 6.34 -16.15
N GLN A 105 9.09 7.54 -15.63
CA GLN A 105 9.27 7.76 -14.19
C GLN A 105 7.99 7.42 -13.43
N ALA A 106 6.84 7.77 -13.97
CA ALA A 106 5.55 7.36 -13.40
C ALA A 106 5.45 5.83 -13.34
N ARG A 107 5.79 5.15 -14.42
CA ARG A 107 5.78 3.69 -14.49
C ARG A 107 6.71 3.08 -13.42
N GLN A 108 7.93 3.59 -13.30
CA GLN A 108 8.89 3.10 -12.32
C GLN A 108 8.36 3.23 -10.89
N LEU A 109 7.77 4.37 -10.55
CA LEU A 109 7.19 4.61 -9.23
C LEU A 109 6.01 3.66 -8.97
N LEU A 110 5.13 3.51 -9.96
CA LEU A 110 3.96 2.62 -9.84
C LEU A 110 4.38 1.14 -9.71
N GLU A 111 5.35 0.71 -10.50
CA GLU A 111 5.88 -0.66 -10.41
C GLU A 111 6.51 -0.92 -9.05
N PHE A 112 7.25 0.04 -8.51
CA PHE A 112 7.79 -0.06 -7.16
C PHE A 112 6.68 -0.19 -6.14
N ALA A 113 5.65 0.66 -6.22
CA ALA A 113 4.52 0.61 -5.30
C ALA A 113 3.81 -0.76 -5.34
N VAL A 114 3.57 -1.30 -6.54
CA VAL A 114 2.99 -2.64 -6.67
C VAL A 114 3.86 -3.70 -6.02
N SER A 115 5.19 -3.59 -6.15
CA SER A 115 6.13 -4.51 -5.50
C SER A 115 6.07 -4.43 -3.98
N CYS A 116 5.59 -3.32 -3.43
CA CYS A 116 5.37 -3.13 -1.99
C CYS A 116 4.01 -3.65 -1.52
N HIS A 117 3.26 -4.32 -2.38
CA HIS A 117 1.94 -4.91 -2.08
C HIS A 117 0.89 -3.87 -1.68
N VAL A 118 0.91 -2.71 -2.35
CA VAL A 118 -0.11 -1.68 -2.15
C VAL A 118 -1.49 -2.19 -2.57
N ASP A 119 -2.53 -1.68 -1.93
CA ASP A 119 -3.91 -2.02 -2.23
C ASP A 119 -4.76 -0.81 -2.69
N ASN A 120 -4.09 0.25 -3.13
CA ASN A 120 -4.72 1.43 -3.72
C ASN A 120 -5.03 1.18 -5.19
N SER A 121 -6.32 1.16 -5.56
CA SER A 121 -6.74 0.81 -6.91
C SER A 121 -6.22 1.77 -7.99
N SER A 122 -6.01 3.05 -7.65
CA SER A 122 -5.48 4.04 -8.60
C SER A 122 -4.08 3.68 -9.10
N ILE A 123 -3.25 3.10 -8.24
CA ILE A 123 -1.90 2.66 -8.64
C ILE A 123 -1.99 1.60 -9.73
N TYR A 124 -2.86 0.61 -9.55
CA TYR A 124 -3.03 -0.47 -10.54
C TYR A 124 -3.62 0.03 -11.85
N THR A 125 -4.65 0.89 -11.79
CA THR A 125 -5.28 1.40 -13.00
C THR A 125 -4.39 2.34 -13.80
N GLN A 126 -3.60 3.18 -13.12
CA GLN A 126 -2.62 4.04 -13.78
C GLN A 126 -1.55 3.20 -14.51
N LEU A 127 -1.02 2.19 -13.83
CA LEU A 127 0.01 1.33 -14.41
C LEU A 127 -0.54 0.50 -15.57
N ALA A 128 -1.76 -0.02 -15.44
CA ALA A 128 -2.44 -0.74 -16.51
C ALA A 128 -2.64 0.15 -17.75
N ALA A 129 -3.01 1.42 -17.56
CA ALA A 129 -3.16 2.37 -18.66
C ALA A 129 -1.82 2.61 -19.38
N ILE A 130 -0.72 2.74 -18.64
CA ILE A 130 0.62 2.88 -19.19
C ILE A 130 1.00 1.64 -20.01
N TYR A 131 0.78 0.45 -19.46
CA TYR A 131 1.06 -0.80 -20.16
C TYR A 131 0.21 -0.98 -21.40
N GLN A 132 -1.08 -0.65 -21.34
CA GLN A 132 -1.98 -0.75 -22.48
C GLN A 132 -1.54 0.18 -23.62
N THR A 133 -1.21 1.42 -23.30
CA THR A 133 -0.73 2.40 -24.30
C THR A 133 0.58 1.93 -24.95
N GLY A 134 1.45 1.30 -24.18
CA GLY A 134 2.73 0.78 -24.67
C GLY A 134 2.64 -0.61 -25.30
N GLY A 135 1.45 -1.22 -25.37
CA GLY A 135 1.27 -2.56 -25.91
C GLY A 135 1.88 -3.66 -25.03
N ASN A 136 2.10 -3.40 -23.74
CA ASN A 136 2.69 -4.37 -22.83
C ASN A 136 1.64 -5.28 -22.19
N LEU A 137 1.19 -6.27 -22.93
CA LEU A 137 0.21 -7.26 -22.44
C LEU A 137 0.76 -8.06 -21.24
N SER A 138 2.01 -8.45 -21.30
CA SER A 138 2.68 -9.18 -20.23
C SER A 138 2.62 -8.41 -18.91
N GLY A 139 2.82 -7.09 -18.96
CA GLY A 139 2.70 -6.21 -17.78
C GLY A 139 1.30 -6.22 -17.19
N ILE A 140 0.26 -6.19 -18.04
CA ILE A 140 -1.13 -6.23 -17.57
C ILE A 140 -1.42 -7.56 -16.86
N LEU A 141 -0.95 -8.68 -17.41
CA LEU A 141 -1.10 -9.99 -16.78
C LEU A 141 -0.37 -10.06 -15.43
N GLN A 142 0.82 -9.49 -15.35
CA GLN A 142 1.56 -9.40 -14.08
C GLN A 142 0.83 -8.56 -13.03
N LEU A 143 0.15 -7.49 -13.44
CA LEU A 143 -0.69 -6.71 -12.53
C LEU A 143 -1.86 -7.51 -11.99
N GLN A 144 -2.50 -8.30 -12.83
CA GLN A 144 -3.59 -9.17 -12.40
C GLN A 144 -3.09 -10.21 -11.40
N GLU A 145 -1.92 -10.79 -11.62
CA GLU A 145 -1.29 -11.72 -10.68
C GLU A 145 -0.96 -11.04 -9.34
N ALA A 146 -0.40 -9.85 -9.39
CA ALA A 146 -0.10 -9.09 -8.18
C ALA A 146 -1.37 -8.76 -7.39
N ALA A 147 -2.43 -8.33 -8.06
CA ALA A 147 -3.72 -8.03 -7.44
C ALA A 147 -4.34 -9.29 -6.81
N ALA A 148 -4.15 -10.45 -7.41
CA ALA A 148 -4.67 -11.72 -6.89
C ALA A 148 -4.03 -12.13 -5.56
N GLN A 149 -2.90 -11.55 -5.18
CA GLN A 149 -2.23 -11.81 -3.91
C GLN A 149 -2.71 -10.89 -2.78
N LEU A 150 -3.54 -9.91 -3.06
CA LEU A 150 -4.04 -8.96 -2.07
C LEU A 150 -5.15 -9.57 -1.20
N ALA A 151 -5.46 -8.90 -0.09
CA ALA A 151 -6.59 -9.27 0.75
C ALA A 151 -7.89 -9.25 -0.05
N PRO A 152 -8.90 -10.08 0.30
CA PRO A 152 -10.08 -10.31 -0.55
C PRO A 152 -10.83 -9.05 -0.99
N PHE A 153 -10.99 -8.06 -0.12
CA PHE A 153 -11.78 -6.87 -0.44
C PHE A 153 -11.07 -5.98 -1.49
N PRO A 154 -9.83 -5.53 -1.28
CA PRO A 154 -9.13 -4.76 -2.32
C PRO A 154 -8.87 -5.58 -3.58
N GLN A 155 -8.59 -6.88 -3.47
CA GLN A 155 -8.41 -7.77 -4.60
C GLN A 155 -9.59 -7.72 -5.56
N LYS A 156 -10.81 -7.88 -5.03
CA LYS A 156 -12.04 -7.89 -5.82
C LYS A 156 -12.21 -6.57 -6.59
N ILE A 157 -12.03 -5.46 -5.92
CA ILE A 157 -12.19 -4.12 -6.52
C ILE A 157 -11.16 -3.91 -7.63
N ILE A 158 -9.90 -4.23 -7.36
CA ILE A 158 -8.79 -4.01 -8.30
C ILE A 158 -8.93 -4.92 -9.52
N LEU A 159 -9.19 -6.21 -9.34
CA LEU A 159 -9.37 -7.13 -10.45
C LEU A 159 -10.54 -6.73 -11.34
N GLU A 160 -11.64 -6.24 -10.76
CA GLU A 160 -12.78 -5.75 -11.54
C GLU A 160 -12.38 -4.54 -12.41
N LYS A 161 -11.63 -3.58 -11.84
CA LYS A 161 -11.16 -2.43 -12.57
C LYS A 161 -10.16 -2.79 -13.68
N LEU A 162 -9.33 -3.80 -13.45
CA LEU A 162 -8.34 -4.23 -14.44
C LEU A 162 -8.95 -4.90 -15.67
N LYS A 163 -10.18 -5.37 -15.60
CA LYS A 163 -10.86 -6.00 -16.75
C LYS A 163 -10.95 -5.09 -17.96
N SER A 164 -11.06 -3.78 -17.77
CA SER A 164 -11.17 -2.81 -18.87
C SER A 164 -9.86 -2.58 -19.61
N PHE A 165 -8.74 -3.08 -19.10
CA PHE A 165 -7.41 -2.90 -19.68
C PHE A 165 -6.93 -4.14 -20.45
N GLN A 166 -7.83 -4.87 -21.04
CA GLN A 166 -7.46 -6.00 -21.88
C GLN A 166 -7.02 -5.52 -23.26
N PRO A 167 -6.07 -6.21 -23.89
CA PRO A 167 -5.57 -5.84 -25.21
C PRO A 167 -6.59 -6.03 -26.30
#